data_9a53e74d1f7d7a71535dddd565ae1796
#
_entry.id   9a53e74d1f7d7a71535dddd565ae1796
#
_cell.length_a   1.000
_cell.length_b   1.000
_cell.length_c   1.000
_cell.angle_alpha   90.00
_cell.angle_beta   90.00
_cell.angle_gamma   90.00
#
_symmetry.space_group_name_H-M   'P 1'
#
loop_
_entity.id
_entity.type
_entity.pdbx_description
1 polymer ?
#
loop_
_entity_poly.entity_id
_entity_poly.type
_entity_poly.pdbx_seq_one_letter_code
_entity_poly.pdbx_strand_id
1 'polypeptide(L)' 'MPKFKPKISMKITLNYSPNFDPFKRITKQIKFIIFHYTGMKSEKKAIDKLLNQNSKVSCHYFIKNNADIIKMVPETYQA' A
#
# COMPACT_ATOMS: atom_id res chain seq x y z
N MET A 1 -7.41 -33.43 3.76
CA MET A 1 -7.06 -32.60 3.57
C MET A 1 -6.36 -32.03 4.33
N PRO A 2 -5.59 -31.59 4.15
CA PRO A 2 -4.81 -31.07 4.92
C PRO A 2 -5.29 -30.08 5.39
N LYS A 3 -5.64 -29.97 6.08
CA LYS A 3 -5.95 -29.00 6.58
C LYS A 3 -4.91 -28.16 6.68
N PHE A 4 -4.03 -27.98 5.84
CA PHE A 4 -3.07 -27.10 5.90
C PHE A 4 -3.62 -25.81 5.86
N LYS A 5 -3.58 -25.06 6.83
CA LYS A 5 -3.96 -23.78 6.80
C LYS A 5 -2.78 -23.05 6.88
N PRO A 6 -2.46 -22.17 6.08
CA PRO A 6 -1.33 -21.35 6.14
C PRO A 6 -1.44 -20.58 7.37
N LYS A 7 -0.50 -20.62 8.16
CA LYS A 7 -0.53 -19.84 9.22
C LYS A 7 -0.21 -18.52 8.94
N ILE A 8 -0.17 -18.00 7.77
CA ILE A 8 0.10 -16.66 7.48
C ILE A 8 -1.02 -15.91 7.91
N SER A 9 -0.91 -15.20 8.96
CA SER A 9 -1.91 -14.33 9.28
C SER A 9 -1.50 -13.05 8.80
N MET A 10 -1.91 -12.70 7.62
CA MET A 10 -1.65 -11.43 7.05
C MET A 10 -2.50 -10.43 7.73
N LYS A 11 -1.92 -9.38 8.27
CA LYS A 11 -2.65 -8.29 8.82
C LYS A 11 -2.75 -7.21 7.82
N ILE A 12 -3.91 -6.63 7.66
CA ILE A 12 -4.12 -5.45 6.82
C ILE A 12 -4.49 -4.31 7.74
N THR A 13 -3.65 -3.27 7.77
CA THR A 13 -3.92 -2.10 8.59
C THR A 13 -4.13 -0.90 7.69
N LEU A 14 -4.83 0.10 8.20
CA LEU A 14 -5.09 1.33 7.46
C LEU A 14 -4.18 2.42 8.00
N ASN A 15 -3.46 3.07 7.11
CA ASN A 15 -2.63 4.21 7.49
C ASN A 15 -2.53 5.10 6.25
N TYR A 16 -3.53 5.95 6.06
CA TYR A 16 -3.66 6.66 4.82
C TYR A 16 -2.63 7.76 4.64
N SER A 17 -2.03 7.78 3.46
CA SER A 17 -1.11 8.83 3.04
C SER A 17 -1.93 10.04 2.57
N PRO A 18 -1.44 11.26 2.78
CA PRO A 18 -2.10 12.43 2.22
C PRO A 18 -1.77 12.62 0.74
N ASN A 19 -0.87 11.81 0.20
CA ASN A 19 -0.34 12.03 -1.14
C ASN A 19 -1.14 11.27 -2.19
N PHE A 20 -2.34 11.71 -2.48
CA PHE A 20 -3.14 11.09 -3.52
C PHE A 20 -3.97 12.14 -4.23
N ASP A 21 -4.41 11.77 -5.44
CA ASP A 21 -5.26 12.65 -6.23
C ASP A 21 -6.62 12.73 -5.53
N PRO A 22 -7.13 13.91 -5.21
CA PRO A 22 -8.39 14.04 -4.46
C PRO A 22 -9.63 13.68 -5.26
N PHE A 23 -9.52 13.47 -6.56
CA PHE A 23 -10.69 13.13 -7.35
C PHE A 23 -10.86 11.61 -7.40
N LYS A 24 -12.07 11.15 -7.16
CA LYS A 24 -12.33 9.72 -7.20
C LYS A 24 -12.27 9.21 -8.62
N ARG A 25 -11.82 7.98 -8.76
CA ARG A 25 -11.81 7.31 -10.05
C ARG A 25 -12.80 6.16 -10.02
N ILE A 26 -13.21 5.73 -11.20
CA ILE A 26 -14.14 4.63 -11.31
C ILE A 26 -13.35 3.33 -11.20
N THR A 27 -13.60 2.57 -10.16
CA THR A 27 -12.81 1.37 -9.88
C THR A 27 -12.95 0.31 -10.98
N LYS A 28 -14.07 0.30 -11.70
CA LYS A 28 -14.23 -0.63 -12.79
C LYS A 28 -13.23 -0.42 -13.90
N GLN A 29 -12.63 0.76 -13.97
CA GLN A 29 -11.65 1.07 -14.99
C GLN A 29 -10.23 0.74 -14.58
N ILE A 30 -10.04 0.20 -13.39
CA ILE A 30 -8.72 -0.22 -12.95
C ILE A 30 -8.41 -1.52 -13.66
N LYS A 31 -7.33 -1.52 -14.45
CA LYS A 31 -6.99 -2.69 -15.25
C LYS A 31 -5.61 -3.25 -14.95
N PHE A 32 -4.79 -2.52 -14.21
CA PHE A 32 -3.41 -2.92 -14.00
C PHE A 32 -3.04 -2.88 -12.53
N ILE A 33 -2.13 -3.77 -12.14
CA ILE A 33 -1.48 -3.72 -10.86
C ILE A 33 -0.02 -3.42 -11.16
N ILE A 34 0.51 -2.36 -10.58
CA ILE A 34 1.89 -1.98 -10.81
C ILE A 34 2.67 -2.18 -9.52
N PHE A 35 3.73 -2.95 -9.59
CA PHE A 35 4.60 -3.17 -8.45
C PHE A 35 5.79 -2.23 -8.51
N HIS A 36 6.09 -1.58 -7.41
CA HIS A 36 7.22 -0.68 -7.31
C HIS A 36 8.15 -1.16 -6.22
N TYR A 37 9.42 -0.97 -6.43
CA TYR A 37 10.40 -1.29 -5.43
C TYR A 37 10.87 0.01 -4.82
N THR A 38 10.91 0.10 -3.49
CA THR A 38 11.24 1.35 -2.83
C THR A 38 12.71 1.72 -2.99
N GLY A 39 13.58 0.74 -3.12
CA GLY A 39 15.01 0.98 -3.16
C GLY A 39 15.56 1.45 -1.82
N MET A 40 14.78 1.42 -0.77
CA MET A 40 15.21 1.89 0.54
C MET A 40 15.49 0.73 1.47
N LYS A 41 16.56 0.85 2.26
CA LYS A 41 16.94 -0.22 3.16
C LYS A 41 16.06 -0.27 4.39
N SER A 42 15.54 0.86 4.82
CA SER A 42 14.71 0.92 6.01
C SER A 42 13.24 0.95 5.64
N GLU A 43 12.52 -0.05 6.11
CA GLU A 43 11.09 -0.13 5.90
C GLU A 43 10.40 1.06 6.57
N LYS A 44 10.82 1.41 7.78
CA LYS A 44 10.24 2.54 8.48
C LYS A 44 10.42 3.84 7.72
N LYS A 45 11.59 4.05 7.14
CA LYS A 45 11.84 5.27 6.37
C LYS A 45 11.02 5.30 5.10
N ALA A 46 10.81 4.15 4.48
CA ALA A 46 9.98 4.08 3.28
C ALA A 46 8.53 4.43 3.62
N ILE A 47 8.02 3.91 4.72
CA ILE A 47 6.65 4.21 5.16
C ILE A 47 6.54 5.69 5.50
N ASP A 48 7.52 6.23 6.23
CA ASP A 48 7.50 7.65 6.62
C ASP A 48 7.50 8.54 5.37
N LYS A 49 8.23 8.16 4.34
CA LYS A 49 8.26 8.93 3.11
C LYS A 49 6.90 8.92 2.42
N LEU A 50 6.24 7.77 2.39
CA LEU A 50 4.94 7.63 1.75
C LEU A 50 3.85 8.41 2.50
N LEU A 51 4.04 8.62 3.80
CA LEU A 51 3.11 9.37 4.62
C LEU A 51 3.45 10.86 4.69
N ASN A 52 4.62 11.26 4.24
CA ASN A 52 5.04 12.64 4.35
C ASN A 52 4.46 13.45 3.20
N GLN A 53 3.69 14.47 3.54
CA GLN A 53 3.04 15.31 2.56
C GLN A 53 4.05 15.98 1.62
N ASN A 54 5.23 16.29 2.11
CA ASN A 54 6.24 16.97 1.29
C ASN A 54 6.91 16.07 0.27
N SER A 55 6.84 14.76 0.44
CA SER A 55 7.47 13.84 -0.50
C SER A 55 6.68 13.69 -1.79
N LYS A 56 5.36 13.91 -1.71
CA LYS A 56 4.45 13.81 -2.85
C LYS A 56 4.46 12.45 -3.54
N VAL A 57 4.80 11.42 -2.80
CA VAL A 57 4.73 10.05 -3.32
C VAL A 57 3.80 9.22 -2.45
N SER A 58 3.13 8.25 -3.05
CA SER A 58 2.25 7.35 -2.32
C SER A 58 2.08 6.03 -3.07
N CYS A 59 1.38 5.12 -2.45
CA CYS A 59 0.98 3.86 -3.08
C CYS A 59 -0.33 3.43 -2.45
N HIS A 60 -1.05 2.54 -3.12
CA HIS A 60 -2.31 2.03 -2.57
C HIS A 60 -2.04 1.09 -1.41
N TYR A 61 -1.09 0.18 -1.58
CA TYR A 61 -0.74 -0.82 -0.57
C TYR A 61 0.76 -0.89 -0.40
N PHE A 62 1.21 -0.94 0.82
CA PHE A 62 2.61 -1.18 1.15
C PHE A 62 2.71 -2.56 1.77
N ILE A 63 3.55 -3.40 1.21
CA ILE A 63 3.75 -4.74 1.73
C ILE A 63 5.01 -4.75 2.56
N LYS A 64 4.85 -5.03 3.83
CA LYS A 64 5.96 -5.05 4.77
C LYS A 64 6.81 -6.31 4.59
N ASN A 65 7.99 -6.28 5.17
CA ASN A 65 8.90 -7.43 5.08
C ASN A 65 8.31 -8.70 5.69
N ASN A 66 7.44 -8.56 6.66
CA ASN A 66 6.79 -9.72 7.28
C ASN A 66 5.50 -10.11 6.58
N ALA A 67 5.25 -9.53 5.41
CA ALA A 67 4.06 -9.79 4.59
C ALA A 67 2.78 -9.13 5.09
N ASP A 68 2.82 -8.36 6.15
CA ASP A 68 1.67 -7.56 6.53
C ASP A 68 1.48 -6.44 5.50
N ILE A 69 0.27 -5.97 5.35
CA ILE A 69 -0.07 -4.98 4.35
C ILE A 69 -0.60 -3.72 5.02
N ILE A 70 -0.12 -2.58 4.57
CA ILE A 70 -0.66 -1.29 4.99
C ILE A 70 -1.42 -0.70 3.82
N LYS A 71 -2.69 -0.41 4.02
CA LYS A 71 -3.48 0.26 2.99
C LYS A 71 -3.28 1.76 3.17
N MET A 72 -2.68 2.39 2.20
CA MET A 72 -2.29 3.80 2.29
C MET A 72 -3.15 4.74 1.47
N VAL A 73 -3.74 4.27 0.39
CA VAL A 73 -4.66 5.08 -0.42
C VAL A 73 -5.83 4.18 -0.80
N PRO A 74 -7.08 4.61 -0.60
CA PRO A 74 -8.21 3.82 -1.05
C PRO A 74 -8.18 3.65 -2.56
N GLU A 75 -8.62 2.50 -3.05
CA GLU A 75 -8.60 2.22 -4.48
C GLU A 75 -9.46 3.15 -5.30
N THR A 76 -10.40 3.83 -4.66
CA THR A 76 -11.23 4.81 -5.35
C THR A 76 -10.47 6.09 -5.68
N TYR A 77 -9.22 6.22 -5.22
CA TYR A 77 -8.38 7.36 -5.54
C TYR A 77 -7.11 6.89 -6.21
N GLN A 78 -6.51 7.76 -6.97
CA GLN A 78 -5.23 7.48 -7.59
C GLN A 78 -4.12 7.85 -6.61
N ALA A 79 -3.19 6.94 -6.42
CA ALA A 79 -2.06 7.18 -5.54
C ALA A 79 -1.00 8.04 -6.22
#